data_cb3fd1ab6eb9db6d1601006237089cdf
#
_entry.id   cb3fd1ab6eb9db6d1601006237089cdf
#
_cell.length_a   1.000
_cell.length_b   1.000
_cell.length_c   1.000
_cell.angle_alpha   90.00
_cell.angle_beta   90.00
_cell.angle_gamma   90.00
#
_symmetry.space_group_name_H-M   'P 1'
#
loop_
_entity.id
_entity.type
_entity.pdbx_description
1 polymer ?
#
loop_
_entity_poly.entity_id
_entity_poly.type
_entity_poly.pdbx_seq_one_letter_code
_entity_poly.pdbx_strand_id
1 'polypeptide(L)'
;HHTMTVELIAKYLRNTEISPEILYQKFLEKDGVTNTQEVQIRQRKDRKLRSESVNSHLKILFDISGFDVIEREIIASLSLFDGIRISRSQFEILLCGIKETAEKLDGFIQNGWVIWNKVTGKISLHQVIQDLIYHELVPDADNCRHIVAGVNEYLSVEPEVYAQHDIREKMAAIFIKRLTGNNMSYAWLCFRAGDEEKLQEAEKICLGQGDTEAYDLLQRIERKRIKMVNDSIEIDWSATDYPESAMQKLDEMAGHLDSAAAYCRKSSENPDYLVREYIEMASETSDMLDDRVEWCAADVPIPQMEN
;
A
#
# COMPACT_ATOMS: atom_id res chain seq x y z
N HIS A 1 -10.00 3.31 -27.57
CA HIS A 1 -8.76 2.52 -27.35
C HIS A 1 -7.66 2.82 -28.39
N HIS A 2 -7.99 3.23 -29.62
CA HIS A 2 -7.00 3.50 -30.67
C HIS A 2 -6.32 4.87 -30.52
N THR A 3 -6.98 5.87 -29.99
CA THR A 3 -6.48 7.25 -29.92
C THR A 3 -5.21 7.35 -29.07
N MET A 4 -5.18 6.67 -27.93
CA MET A 4 -4.02 6.68 -27.04
C MET A 4 -2.81 5.99 -27.69
N THR A 5 -3.00 4.83 -28.29
CA THR A 5 -1.90 4.12 -28.97
C THR A 5 -1.28 4.97 -30.06
N VAL A 6 -2.12 5.68 -30.83
CA VAL A 6 -1.65 6.60 -31.88
C VAL A 6 -0.87 7.77 -31.28
N GLU A 7 -1.34 8.36 -30.17
CA GLU A 7 -0.64 9.43 -29.48
C GLU A 7 0.73 8.99 -28.94
N LEU A 8 0.78 7.80 -28.35
CA LEU A 8 2.02 7.21 -27.84
C LEU A 8 3.02 6.90 -28.96
N ILE A 9 2.54 6.31 -30.07
CA ILE A 9 3.35 6.08 -31.25
C ILE A 9 3.90 7.40 -31.80
N ALA A 10 3.07 8.44 -31.89
CA ALA A 10 3.50 9.74 -32.38
C ALA A 10 4.55 10.39 -31.48
N LYS A 11 4.41 10.29 -30.15
CA LYS A 11 5.43 10.76 -29.19
C LYS A 11 6.72 9.95 -29.30
N TYR A 12 6.63 8.64 -29.39
CA TYR A 12 7.79 7.76 -29.55
C TYR A 12 8.58 8.10 -30.82
N LEU A 13 7.91 8.18 -31.97
CA LEU A 13 8.55 8.53 -33.26
C LEU A 13 9.21 9.92 -33.22
N ARG A 14 8.58 10.90 -32.55
CA ARG A 14 9.15 12.25 -32.38
C ARG A 14 10.45 12.24 -31.58
N ASN A 15 10.51 11.42 -30.55
CA ASN A 15 11.59 11.46 -29.54
C ASN A 15 12.75 10.52 -29.90
N THR A 16 12.52 9.49 -30.72
CA THR A 16 13.54 8.47 -31.05
C THR A 16 14.14 8.65 -32.43
N GLU A 17 13.67 9.61 -33.23
CA GLU A 17 14.10 9.83 -34.63
C GLU A 17 13.97 8.57 -35.53
N ILE A 18 13.24 7.55 -35.05
CA ILE A 18 12.97 6.33 -35.83
C ILE A 18 11.85 6.60 -36.84
N SER A 19 12.01 6.13 -38.09
CA SER A 19 10.93 6.27 -39.06
C SER A 19 9.75 5.36 -38.76
N PRO A 20 8.51 5.74 -39.14
CA PRO A 20 7.33 4.90 -39.00
C PRO A 20 7.51 3.51 -39.61
N GLU A 21 8.25 3.39 -40.69
CA GLU A 21 8.52 2.13 -41.40
C GLU A 21 9.40 1.22 -40.57
N ILE A 22 10.44 1.74 -39.90
CA ILE A 22 11.33 0.98 -39.03
C ILE A 22 10.52 0.49 -37.77
N LEU A 23 9.69 1.35 -37.20
CA LEU A 23 8.85 0.98 -36.10
C LEU A 23 7.86 -0.12 -36.50
N TYR A 24 7.25 -0.01 -37.67
CA TYR A 24 6.33 -1.02 -38.20
C TYR A 24 7.02 -2.38 -38.39
N GLN A 25 8.26 -2.39 -38.91
CA GLN A 25 9.05 -3.63 -39.00
C GLN A 25 9.33 -4.26 -37.64
N LYS A 26 9.69 -3.46 -36.63
CA LYS A 26 9.87 -3.95 -35.28
C LYS A 26 8.61 -4.60 -34.71
N PHE A 27 7.42 -4.06 -35.00
CA PHE A 27 6.16 -4.69 -34.60
C PHE A 27 5.95 -6.03 -35.31
N LEU A 28 6.22 -6.11 -36.60
CA LEU A 28 6.10 -7.35 -37.39
C LEU A 28 7.07 -8.44 -36.90
N GLU A 29 8.31 -8.08 -36.65
CA GLU A 29 9.33 -9.03 -36.14
C GLU A 29 8.96 -9.67 -34.80
N LYS A 30 8.39 -8.89 -33.90
CA LYS A 30 8.04 -9.37 -32.55
C LYS A 30 6.74 -10.17 -32.52
N ASP A 31 5.81 -9.93 -33.43
CA ASP A 31 4.58 -10.73 -33.56
C ASP A 31 4.83 -12.09 -34.24
N GLY A 32 6.07 -12.43 -34.59
CA GLY A 32 6.42 -13.71 -35.21
C GLY A 32 5.81 -13.91 -36.61
N VAL A 33 5.34 -12.84 -37.25
CA VAL A 33 4.77 -12.90 -38.60
C VAL A 33 5.91 -12.86 -39.63
N THR A 34 6.73 -13.91 -39.63
CA THR A 34 7.60 -14.27 -40.75
C THR A 34 6.89 -15.30 -41.62
N ASN A 35 5.64 -15.04 -42.03
CA ASN A 35 5.06 -15.79 -43.12
C ASN A 35 3.95 -14.97 -43.83
N THR A 36 4.24 -14.61 -45.04
CA THR A 36 3.34 -14.18 -46.07
C THR A 36 2.23 -15.22 -46.29
N GLN A 37 1.21 -15.25 -45.49
CA GLN A 37 -0.07 -15.83 -45.84
C GLN A 37 -1.18 -15.30 -44.95
N GLU A 38 -2.10 -14.56 -45.60
CA GLU A 38 -3.47 -14.29 -45.23
C GLU A 38 -3.76 -13.69 -43.83
N VAL A 39 -3.83 -12.37 -43.85
CA VAL A 39 -4.63 -11.63 -42.88
C VAL A 39 -6.10 -12.05 -43.03
N GLN A 40 -6.48 -13.17 -42.49
CA GLN A 40 -7.88 -13.44 -42.21
C GLN A 40 -8.28 -12.57 -41.03
N ILE A 41 -8.97 -11.48 -41.34
CA ILE A 41 -9.73 -10.69 -40.38
C ILE A 41 -10.85 -11.58 -39.82
N ARG A 42 -10.54 -12.40 -38.84
CA ARG A 42 -11.55 -13.04 -37.99
C ARG A 42 -11.94 -12.05 -36.88
N GLN A 43 -12.80 -11.14 -37.26
CA GLN A 43 -13.64 -10.44 -36.29
C GLN A 43 -14.57 -11.45 -35.61
N ARG A 44 -14.52 -11.50 -34.29
CA ARG A 44 -15.33 -12.22 -33.31
C ARG A 44 -14.72 -13.51 -32.78
N LYS A 45 -14.07 -13.34 -31.69
CA LYS A 45 -13.82 -14.17 -30.49
C LYS A 45 -12.34 -14.09 -30.11
N ASP A 46 -12.05 -13.22 -29.22
CA ASP A 46 -11.06 -13.43 -28.14
C ASP A 46 -10.57 -12.12 -27.60
N ARG A 47 -11.23 -11.65 -26.57
CA ARG A 47 -10.72 -10.54 -25.73
C ARG A 47 -9.29 -10.81 -25.23
N LYS A 48 -8.89 -12.07 -25.10
CA LYS A 48 -7.57 -12.50 -24.64
C LYS A 48 -6.47 -12.30 -25.68
N LEU A 49 -6.69 -12.69 -26.92
CA LEU A 49 -5.73 -12.51 -28.04
C LEU A 49 -5.48 -11.02 -28.37
N ARG A 50 -6.51 -10.16 -28.23
CA ARG A 50 -6.34 -8.72 -28.42
C ARG A 50 -5.54 -8.04 -27.30
N SER A 51 -5.62 -8.52 -26.06
CA SER A 51 -4.82 -7.97 -24.95
C SER A 51 -3.35 -8.33 -25.06
N GLU A 52 -3.03 -9.54 -25.52
CA GLU A 52 -1.65 -9.99 -25.71
C GLU A 52 -0.95 -9.24 -26.86
N SER A 53 -1.64 -8.99 -27.97
CA SER A 53 -1.07 -8.23 -29.10
C SER A 53 -0.82 -6.74 -28.75
N VAL A 54 -1.73 -6.12 -28.00
CA VAL A 54 -1.53 -4.73 -27.55
C VAL A 54 -0.36 -4.64 -26.55
N ASN A 55 -0.25 -5.60 -25.63
CA ASN A 55 0.86 -5.64 -24.69
C ASN A 55 2.21 -5.88 -25.40
N SER A 56 2.26 -6.70 -26.43
CA SER A 56 3.48 -6.91 -27.23
C SER A 56 3.94 -5.64 -27.91
N HIS A 57 3.03 -4.90 -28.53
CA HIS A 57 3.34 -3.62 -29.18
C HIS A 57 3.77 -2.55 -28.18
N LEU A 58 3.13 -2.51 -27.01
CA LEU A 58 3.51 -1.58 -25.94
C LEU A 58 4.90 -1.88 -25.39
N LYS A 59 5.31 -3.13 -25.27
CA LYS A 59 6.68 -3.50 -24.88
C LYS A 59 7.75 -3.00 -25.83
N ILE A 60 7.43 -2.82 -27.11
CA ILE A 60 8.35 -2.23 -28.09
C ILE A 60 8.46 -0.72 -27.90
N LEU A 61 7.33 -0.06 -27.65
CA LEU A 61 7.28 1.39 -27.43
C LEU A 61 7.82 1.80 -26.05
N PHE A 62 7.65 0.94 -25.07
CA PHE A 62 8.03 1.15 -23.68
C PHE A 62 9.06 0.10 -23.27
N ASP A 63 10.22 0.13 -23.94
CA ASP A 63 11.35 -0.74 -23.61
C ASP A 63 12.10 -0.19 -22.40
N ILE A 64 11.98 -0.90 -21.26
CA ILE A 64 12.66 -0.56 -20.02
C ILE A 64 14.08 -1.14 -19.92
N SER A 65 14.54 -1.88 -20.94
CA SER A 65 15.85 -2.52 -20.90
C SER A 65 17.00 -1.52 -20.81
N GLY A 66 16.80 -0.33 -21.39
CA GLY A 66 17.75 0.78 -21.37
C GLY A 66 17.72 1.63 -20.09
N PHE A 67 16.80 1.39 -19.17
CA PHE A 67 16.70 2.18 -17.94
C PHE A 67 17.81 1.84 -16.96
N ASP A 68 18.42 2.86 -16.39
CA ASP A 68 19.32 2.71 -15.27
C ASP A 68 18.56 2.33 -13.97
N VAL A 69 19.30 2.06 -12.89
CA VAL A 69 18.73 1.63 -11.62
C VAL A 69 17.78 2.69 -11.04
N ILE A 70 18.14 3.96 -11.16
CA ILE A 70 17.35 5.09 -10.65
C ILE A 70 16.06 5.25 -11.45
N GLU A 71 16.14 5.19 -12.78
CA GLU A 71 14.97 5.25 -13.67
C GLU A 71 13.99 4.13 -13.39
N ARG A 72 14.50 2.91 -13.19
CA ARG A 72 13.67 1.75 -12.84
C ARG A 72 12.97 1.96 -11.49
N GLU A 73 13.67 2.45 -10.48
CA GLU A 73 13.09 2.71 -9.17
C GLU A 73 12.02 3.81 -9.23
N ILE A 74 12.28 4.93 -9.92
CA ILE A 74 11.31 6.03 -10.05
C ILE A 74 10.02 5.57 -10.74
N ILE A 75 10.15 4.85 -11.87
CA ILE A 75 8.97 4.44 -12.63
C ILE A 75 8.21 3.30 -11.94
N ALA A 76 8.91 2.37 -11.27
CA ALA A 76 8.31 1.35 -10.43
C ALA A 76 7.56 1.97 -9.24
N SER A 77 8.19 2.95 -8.57
CA SER A 77 7.56 3.71 -7.48
C SER A 77 6.27 4.40 -7.92
N LEU A 78 6.27 5.01 -9.10
CA LEU A 78 5.07 5.67 -9.64
C LEU A 78 3.97 4.66 -9.99
N SER A 79 4.32 3.42 -10.35
CA SER A 79 3.35 2.36 -10.65
C SER A 79 2.57 1.87 -9.42
N LEU A 80 3.06 2.14 -8.22
CA LEU A 80 2.39 1.80 -6.96
C LEU A 80 1.17 2.69 -6.67
N PHE A 81 1.09 3.88 -7.30
CA PHE A 81 -0.06 4.80 -7.14
C PHE A 81 -1.23 4.39 -8.04
N ASP A 82 -1.83 3.24 -7.76
CA ASP A 82 -2.92 2.67 -8.57
C ASP A 82 -4.15 3.59 -8.60
N GLY A 83 -4.42 4.20 -9.76
CA GLY A 83 -5.55 5.11 -9.96
C GLY A 83 -5.43 6.46 -9.23
N ILE A 84 -4.36 6.69 -8.48
CA ILE A 84 -4.12 7.94 -7.76
C ILE A 84 -3.25 8.87 -8.60
N ARG A 85 -3.66 10.13 -8.67
CA ARG A 85 -2.87 11.21 -9.23
C ARG A 85 -2.17 11.95 -8.09
N ILE A 86 -0.86 11.80 -7.99
CA ILE A 86 -0.03 12.51 -7.01
C ILE A 86 0.48 13.84 -7.59
N SER A 87 0.66 14.87 -6.78
CA SER A 87 1.36 16.06 -7.25
C SER A 87 2.83 15.74 -7.51
N ARG A 88 3.40 16.35 -8.55
CA ARG A 88 4.81 16.15 -8.90
C ARG A 88 5.73 16.48 -7.71
N SER A 89 5.51 17.61 -7.06
CA SER A 89 6.31 18.03 -5.90
C SER A 89 6.21 17.05 -4.73
N GLN A 90 5.02 16.51 -4.47
CA GLN A 90 4.84 15.54 -3.41
C GLN A 90 5.55 14.21 -3.72
N PHE A 91 5.51 13.76 -4.97
CA PHE A 91 6.23 12.56 -5.40
C PHE A 91 7.75 12.75 -5.30
N GLU A 92 8.28 13.92 -5.69
CA GLU A 92 9.69 14.27 -5.53
C GLU A 92 10.12 14.30 -4.05
N ILE A 93 9.26 14.79 -3.15
CA ILE A 93 9.50 14.76 -1.69
C ILE A 93 9.56 13.32 -1.18
N LEU A 94 8.64 12.46 -1.59
CA LEU A 94 8.65 11.05 -1.19
C LEU A 94 9.87 10.28 -1.70
N LEU A 95 10.51 10.75 -2.77
CA LEU A 95 11.76 10.20 -3.32
C LEU A 95 13.00 11.04 -2.93
N CYS A 96 12.97 11.75 -1.80
CA CYS A 96 14.01 12.70 -1.38
C CYS A 96 15.44 12.11 -1.33
N GLY A 97 15.58 10.79 -1.25
CA GLY A 97 16.87 10.11 -1.32
C GLY A 97 17.49 10.05 -2.72
N ILE A 98 16.75 10.39 -3.77
CA ILE A 98 17.20 10.35 -5.16
C ILE A 98 17.37 11.78 -5.69
N LYS A 99 18.60 12.22 -5.87
CA LYS A 99 18.92 13.61 -6.28
C LYS A 99 18.46 13.97 -7.70
N GLU A 100 18.34 13.01 -8.59
CA GLU A 100 18.03 13.19 -10.02
C GLU A 100 16.55 13.03 -10.35
N THR A 101 15.67 12.90 -9.33
CA THR A 101 14.24 12.60 -9.51
C THR A 101 13.55 13.57 -10.47
N ALA A 102 13.79 14.87 -10.31
CA ALA A 102 13.14 15.89 -11.14
C ALA A 102 13.56 15.78 -12.62
N GLU A 103 14.85 15.58 -12.90
CA GLU A 103 15.39 15.42 -14.26
C GLU A 103 14.88 14.15 -14.93
N LYS A 104 14.92 13.01 -14.21
CA LYS A 104 14.40 11.74 -14.72
C LYS A 104 12.89 11.80 -15.00
N LEU A 105 12.11 12.45 -14.11
CA LEU A 105 10.69 12.70 -14.35
C LEU A 105 10.42 13.54 -15.59
N ASP A 106 11.22 14.58 -15.84
CA ASP A 106 11.10 15.36 -17.07
C ASP A 106 11.35 14.50 -18.30
N GLY A 107 12.35 13.63 -18.27
CA GLY A 107 12.59 12.63 -19.30
C GLY A 107 11.40 11.70 -19.53
N PHE A 108 10.82 11.16 -18.48
CA PHE A 108 9.64 10.30 -18.58
C PHE A 108 8.40 11.05 -19.11
N ILE A 109 8.21 12.31 -18.74
CA ILE A 109 7.12 13.15 -19.26
C ILE A 109 7.33 13.42 -20.76
N GLN A 110 8.52 13.80 -21.17
CA GLN A 110 8.85 14.07 -22.57
C GLN A 110 8.64 12.84 -23.44
N ASN A 111 9.08 11.67 -22.97
CA ASN A 111 8.95 10.40 -23.67
C ASN A 111 7.55 9.78 -23.59
N GLY A 112 6.61 10.40 -22.88
CA GLY A 112 5.22 9.95 -22.82
C GLY A 112 4.96 8.79 -21.83
N TRP A 113 5.95 8.42 -21.01
CA TRP A 113 5.77 7.44 -19.95
C TRP A 113 4.85 7.96 -18.85
N VAL A 114 5.05 9.24 -18.47
CA VAL A 114 4.33 9.92 -17.41
C VAL A 114 3.42 11.01 -18.00
N ILE A 115 2.17 11.02 -17.55
CA ILE A 115 1.21 12.07 -17.88
C ILE A 115 1.36 13.17 -16.83
N TRP A 116 1.65 14.38 -17.28
CA TRP A 116 1.67 15.55 -16.42
C TRP A 116 0.52 16.50 -16.76
N ASN A 117 -0.38 16.69 -15.80
CA ASN A 117 -1.41 17.71 -15.90
C ASN A 117 -0.86 19.05 -15.34
N LYS A 118 -0.47 19.95 -16.23
CA LYS A 118 0.13 21.25 -15.87
C LYS A 118 -0.82 22.14 -15.08
N VAL A 119 -2.15 22.00 -15.23
CA VAL A 119 -3.14 22.81 -14.52
C VAL A 119 -3.24 22.39 -13.05
N THR A 120 -3.22 21.09 -12.79
CA THR A 120 -3.33 20.56 -11.43
C THR A 120 -1.98 20.24 -10.79
N GLY A 121 -0.89 20.32 -11.53
CA GLY A 121 0.45 19.93 -11.09
C GLY A 121 0.61 18.41 -10.83
N LYS A 122 -0.39 17.59 -11.19
CA LYS A 122 -0.42 16.16 -10.88
C LYS A 122 0.20 15.33 -12.00
N ILE A 123 0.88 14.26 -11.57
CA ILE A 123 1.46 13.23 -12.44
C ILE A 123 0.76 11.89 -12.23
N SER A 124 0.77 11.07 -13.25
CA SER A 124 0.28 9.68 -13.21
C SER A 124 0.84 8.88 -14.37
N LEU A 125 0.83 7.56 -14.25
CA LEU A 125 0.99 6.67 -15.40
C LEU A 125 -0.36 6.46 -16.09
N HIS A 126 -0.29 6.17 -17.39
CA HIS A 126 -1.47 5.61 -18.05
C HIS A 126 -1.67 4.17 -17.57
N GLN A 127 -2.93 3.75 -17.34
CA GLN A 127 -3.25 2.42 -16.77
C GLN A 127 -2.48 1.28 -17.45
N VAL A 128 -2.44 1.26 -18.77
CA VAL A 128 -1.77 0.20 -19.54
C VAL A 128 -0.24 0.22 -19.35
N ILE A 129 0.34 1.41 -19.23
CA ILE A 129 1.78 1.55 -18.95
C ILE A 129 2.07 1.14 -17.51
N GLN A 130 1.20 1.51 -16.59
CA GLN A 130 1.29 1.14 -15.19
C GLN A 130 1.29 -0.39 -15.01
N ASP A 131 0.37 -1.08 -15.67
CA ASP A 131 0.28 -2.54 -15.62
C ASP A 131 1.52 -3.20 -16.28
N LEU A 132 2.02 -2.64 -17.40
CA LEU A 132 3.25 -3.10 -18.02
C LEU A 132 4.44 -2.98 -17.07
N ILE A 133 4.65 -1.81 -16.47
CA ILE A 133 5.74 -1.56 -15.53
C ILE A 133 5.64 -2.48 -14.33
N TYR A 134 4.44 -2.61 -13.75
CA TYR A 134 4.20 -3.48 -12.62
C TYR A 134 4.60 -4.94 -12.91
N HIS A 135 4.26 -5.46 -14.09
CA HIS A 135 4.61 -6.83 -14.49
C HIS A 135 6.09 -7.02 -14.87
N GLU A 136 6.72 -6.01 -15.43
CA GLU A 136 8.11 -6.12 -15.87
C GLU A 136 9.12 -5.84 -14.74
N LEU A 137 8.82 -4.92 -13.83
CA LEU A 137 9.71 -4.53 -12.74
C LEU A 137 9.38 -5.22 -11.41
N VAL A 138 8.17 -5.76 -11.27
CA VAL A 138 7.69 -6.43 -10.04
C VAL A 138 8.08 -5.63 -8.80
N PRO A 139 7.41 -4.47 -8.54
CA PRO A 139 7.79 -3.59 -7.44
C PRO A 139 7.83 -4.31 -6.09
N ASP A 140 8.95 -4.19 -5.41
CA ASP A 140 9.15 -4.70 -4.06
C ASP A 140 9.80 -3.63 -3.16
N ALA A 141 9.87 -3.90 -1.86
CA ALA A 141 10.39 -2.96 -0.89
C ALA A 141 11.90 -2.66 -1.05
N ASP A 142 12.64 -3.49 -1.78
CA ASP A 142 14.07 -3.30 -2.02
C ASP A 142 14.31 -2.48 -3.29
N ASN A 143 13.61 -2.80 -4.39
CA ASN A 143 13.74 -2.07 -5.65
C ASN A 143 12.96 -0.74 -5.67
N CYS A 144 12.08 -0.50 -4.69
CA CYS A 144 11.34 0.75 -4.45
C CYS A 144 11.70 1.37 -3.08
N ARG A 145 12.91 1.16 -2.59
CA ARG A 145 13.30 1.49 -1.20
C ARG A 145 13.12 2.97 -0.83
N HIS A 146 13.39 3.89 -1.74
CA HIS A 146 13.28 5.32 -1.42
C HIS A 146 11.83 5.76 -1.27
N ILE A 147 10.92 5.31 -2.14
CA ILE A 147 9.51 5.64 -1.99
C ILE A 147 8.89 4.97 -0.76
N VAL A 148 9.31 3.74 -0.44
CA VAL A 148 8.86 3.03 0.76
C VAL A 148 9.32 3.76 2.02
N ALA A 149 10.58 4.20 2.07
CA ALA A 149 11.10 5.00 3.17
C ALA A 149 10.38 6.35 3.29
N GLY A 150 10.22 7.08 2.18
CA GLY A 150 9.53 8.37 2.18
C GLY A 150 8.05 8.29 2.56
N VAL A 151 7.35 7.24 2.14
CA VAL A 151 5.97 7.00 2.57
C VAL A 151 5.91 6.66 4.05
N ASN A 152 6.81 5.80 4.55
CA ASN A 152 6.89 5.51 5.98
C ASN A 152 7.16 6.77 6.81
N GLU A 153 8.11 7.60 6.39
CA GLU A 153 8.40 8.89 7.04
C GLU A 153 7.17 9.80 7.02
N TYR A 154 6.53 9.97 5.86
CA TYR A 154 5.30 10.77 5.75
C TYR A 154 4.18 10.25 6.67
N LEU A 155 4.03 8.95 6.79
CA LEU A 155 3.02 8.31 7.64
C LEU A 155 3.40 8.29 9.14
N SER A 156 4.67 8.49 9.49
CA SER A 156 5.14 8.49 10.89
C SER A 156 4.82 9.80 11.62
N VAL A 157 4.69 10.91 10.89
CA VAL A 157 4.32 12.20 11.48
C VAL A 157 2.88 12.15 11.97
N GLU A 158 2.63 12.43 13.25
CA GLU A 158 1.28 12.44 13.78
C GLU A 158 0.41 13.49 13.06
N PRO A 159 -0.79 13.12 12.61
CA PRO A 159 -1.68 14.07 11.95
C PRO A 159 -2.31 15.01 12.96
N GLU A 160 -2.25 16.29 12.70
CA GLU A 160 -2.90 17.33 13.53
C GLU A 160 -4.45 17.28 13.52
N VAL A 161 -5.03 16.50 12.58
CA VAL A 161 -6.49 16.43 12.39
C VAL A 161 -6.93 15.00 12.09
N TYR A 162 -7.98 14.51 12.75
CA TYR A 162 -8.57 13.17 12.58
C TYR A 162 -8.84 12.77 11.12
N ALA A 163 -9.31 13.69 10.30
CA ALA A 163 -9.56 13.43 8.87
C ALA A 163 -8.30 13.02 8.07
N GLN A 164 -7.11 13.31 8.57
CA GLN A 164 -5.86 12.92 7.92
C GLN A 164 -5.47 11.47 8.22
N HIS A 165 -5.96 10.86 9.29
CA HIS A 165 -5.73 9.44 9.59
C HIS A 165 -6.30 8.53 8.51
N ASP A 166 -7.56 8.72 8.14
CA ASP A 166 -8.22 7.93 7.09
C ASP A 166 -7.49 7.98 5.73
N ILE A 167 -6.96 9.17 5.39
CA ILE A 167 -6.21 9.35 4.14
C ILE A 167 -4.89 8.59 4.19
N ARG A 168 -4.23 8.58 5.34
CA ARG A 168 -2.95 7.91 5.55
C ARG A 168 -3.07 6.40 5.54
N GLU A 169 -4.06 5.84 6.24
CA GLU A 169 -4.36 4.41 6.22
C GLU A 169 -4.70 3.95 4.81
N LYS A 170 -5.54 4.69 4.09
CA LYS A 170 -5.84 4.41 2.68
C LYS A 170 -4.60 4.47 1.79
N MET A 171 -3.69 5.41 2.05
CA MET A 171 -2.43 5.49 1.31
C MET A 171 -1.57 4.25 1.56
N ALA A 172 -1.38 3.84 2.82
CA ALA A 172 -0.66 2.62 3.14
C ALA A 172 -1.29 1.39 2.48
N ALA A 173 -2.61 1.22 2.58
CA ALA A 173 -3.36 0.12 1.98
C ALA A 173 -3.20 0.06 0.44
N ILE A 174 -3.16 1.21 -0.24
CA ILE A 174 -2.94 1.27 -1.68
C ILE A 174 -1.53 0.82 -2.04
N PHE A 175 -0.53 1.31 -1.30
CA PHE A 175 0.86 0.92 -1.52
C PHE A 175 1.08 -0.57 -1.37
N ILE A 176 0.64 -1.16 -0.26
CA ILE A 176 0.85 -2.59 0.00
C ILE A 176 0.03 -3.52 -0.90
N LYS A 177 -1.00 -3.01 -1.57
CA LYS A 177 -1.78 -3.80 -2.54
C LYS A 177 -0.95 -4.27 -3.73
N ARG A 178 0.05 -3.46 -4.13
CA ARG A 178 0.92 -3.73 -5.29
C ARG A 178 2.39 -3.90 -4.92
N LEU A 179 2.74 -3.68 -3.67
CA LEU A 179 4.09 -3.84 -3.16
C LEU A 179 4.23 -5.19 -2.47
N THR A 180 5.36 -5.85 -2.69
CA THR A 180 5.78 -7.02 -1.92
C THR A 180 7.05 -6.69 -1.16
N GLY A 181 7.35 -7.43 -0.09
CA GLY A 181 8.57 -7.18 0.66
C GLY A 181 8.79 -8.18 1.79
N ASN A 182 10.01 -8.17 2.31
CA ASN A 182 10.41 -9.01 3.44
C ASN A 182 11.42 -8.26 4.32
N ASN A 183 11.31 -6.94 4.41
CA ASN A 183 12.17 -6.11 5.23
C ASN A 183 11.34 -5.23 6.20
N MET A 184 12.01 -4.60 7.17
CA MET A 184 11.33 -3.80 8.19
C MET A 184 10.53 -2.63 7.61
N SER A 185 11.01 -1.99 6.54
CA SER A 185 10.29 -0.89 5.90
C SER A 185 8.94 -1.35 5.33
N TYR A 186 8.88 -2.55 4.78
CA TYR A 186 7.61 -3.16 4.33
C TYR A 186 6.72 -3.57 5.50
N ALA A 187 7.31 -4.13 6.57
CA ALA A 187 6.57 -4.48 7.78
C ALA A 187 5.89 -3.25 8.41
N TRP A 188 6.57 -2.10 8.44
CA TRP A 188 5.97 -0.84 8.88
C TRP A 188 4.79 -0.39 8.01
N LEU A 189 4.87 -0.55 6.69
CA LEU A 189 3.73 -0.25 5.81
C LEU A 189 2.54 -1.18 6.06
N CYS A 190 2.79 -2.48 6.24
CA CYS A 190 1.76 -3.46 6.59
C CYS A 190 1.06 -3.09 7.91
N PHE A 191 1.84 -2.74 8.94
CA PHE A 191 1.29 -2.27 10.22
C PHE A 191 0.39 -1.03 10.06
N ARG A 192 0.80 -0.07 9.23
CA ARG A 192 0.04 1.17 8.99
C ARG A 192 -1.24 0.94 8.19
N ALA A 193 -1.26 -0.05 7.30
CA ALA A 193 -2.46 -0.43 6.55
C ALA A 193 -3.57 -0.99 7.44
N GLY A 194 -3.19 -1.67 8.52
CA GLY A 194 -4.05 -1.89 9.68
C GLY A 194 -5.03 -3.04 9.61
N ASP A 195 -5.14 -3.80 8.52
CA ASP A 195 -5.96 -5.02 8.51
C ASP A 195 -5.19 -6.21 9.12
N GLU A 196 -5.93 -7.17 9.68
CA GLU A 196 -5.32 -8.29 10.41
C GLU A 196 -4.40 -9.15 9.53
N GLU A 197 -4.73 -9.35 8.25
CA GLU A 197 -3.88 -10.09 7.32
C GLU A 197 -2.50 -9.42 7.19
N LYS A 198 -2.48 -8.09 7.08
CA LYS A 198 -1.25 -7.31 6.98
C LYS A 198 -0.50 -7.21 8.30
N LEU A 199 -1.21 -7.18 9.43
CA LEU A 199 -0.57 -7.27 10.75
C LEU A 199 0.15 -8.61 10.94
N GLN A 200 -0.46 -9.73 10.51
CA GLN A 200 0.19 -11.05 10.53
C GLN A 200 1.41 -11.12 9.60
N GLU A 201 1.35 -10.47 8.44
CA GLU A 201 2.49 -10.39 7.53
C GLU A 201 3.65 -9.59 8.14
N ALA A 202 3.34 -8.44 8.76
CA ALA A 202 4.32 -7.64 9.50
C ALA A 202 4.95 -8.42 10.66
N GLU A 203 4.13 -9.09 11.46
CA GLU A 203 4.57 -9.92 12.58
C GLU A 203 5.55 -11.01 12.14
N LYS A 204 5.21 -11.72 11.07
CA LYS A 204 6.09 -12.76 10.50
C LYS A 204 7.46 -12.22 10.09
N ILE A 205 7.52 -11.03 9.50
CA ILE A 205 8.77 -10.38 9.13
C ILE A 205 9.56 -10.01 10.39
N CYS A 206 8.92 -9.39 11.37
CA CYS A 206 9.58 -8.98 12.62
C CYS A 206 10.14 -10.17 13.40
N LEU A 207 9.40 -11.28 13.49
CA LEU A 207 9.87 -12.50 14.14
C LEU A 207 11.08 -13.11 13.41
N GLY A 208 11.17 -12.93 12.09
CA GLY A 208 12.32 -13.37 11.29
C GLY A 208 13.57 -12.50 11.49
N GLN A 209 13.41 -11.20 11.80
CA GLN A 209 14.51 -10.26 12.04
C GLN A 209 15.06 -10.36 13.47
N GLY A 210 14.18 -10.31 14.46
CA GLY A 210 14.52 -10.53 15.88
C GLY A 210 15.42 -9.46 16.50
N ASP A 211 15.54 -8.28 15.91
CA ASP A 211 16.27 -7.14 16.44
C ASP A 211 15.38 -6.20 17.28
N THR A 212 15.95 -5.16 17.83
CA THR A 212 15.25 -4.19 18.70
C THR A 212 14.12 -3.47 17.97
N GLU A 213 14.32 -3.08 16.69
CA GLU A 213 13.31 -2.41 15.88
C GLU A 213 12.13 -3.36 15.60
N ALA A 214 12.42 -4.63 15.32
CA ALA A 214 11.39 -5.65 15.12
C ALA A 214 10.54 -5.85 16.38
N TYR A 215 11.17 -5.88 17.57
CA TYR A 215 10.42 -5.99 18.82
C TYR A 215 9.60 -4.73 19.14
N ASP A 216 10.07 -3.54 18.77
CA ASP A 216 9.29 -2.32 18.88
C ASP A 216 8.03 -2.39 17.99
N LEU A 217 8.16 -2.85 16.75
CA LEU A 217 7.01 -3.01 15.87
C LEU A 217 6.07 -4.11 16.34
N LEU A 218 6.58 -5.24 16.84
CA LEU A 218 5.76 -6.32 17.39
C LEU A 218 4.88 -5.86 18.55
N GLN A 219 5.42 -5.10 19.49
CA GLN A 219 4.61 -4.57 20.59
C GLN A 219 3.53 -3.60 20.08
N ARG A 220 3.79 -2.81 19.04
CA ARG A 220 2.80 -1.91 18.44
C ARG A 220 1.71 -2.69 17.68
N ILE A 221 2.04 -3.82 17.07
CA ILE A 221 1.07 -4.72 16.43
C ILE A 221 0.10 -5.26 17.48
N GLU A 222 0.63 -5.78 18.59
CA GLU A 222 -0.22 -6.30 19.67
C GLU A 222 -1.12 -5.21 20.28
N ARG A 223 -0.57 -4.00 20.45
CA ARG A 223 -1.34 -2.84 20.89
C ARG A 223 -2.50 -2.50 19.96
N LYS A 224 -2.25 -2.57 18.65
CA LYS A 224 -3.29 -2.33 17.64
C LYS A 224 -4.37 -3.42 17.69
N ARG A 225 -3.99 -4.67 17.89
CA ARG A 225 -4.92 -5.80 18.08
C ARG A 225 -5.78 -5.62 19.32
N ILE A 226 -5.19 -5.24 20.47
CA ILE A 226 -5.93 -4.93 21.68
C ILE A 226 -7.00 -3.89 21.39
N LYS A 227 -6.63 -2.79 20.71
CA LYS A 227 -7.58 -1.76 20.34
C LYS A 227 -8.67 -2.28 19.40
N MET A 228 -8.33 -3.06 18.38
CA MET A 228 -9.31 -3.66 17.46
C MET A 228 -10.29 -4.58 18.18
N VAL A 229 -9.81 -5.41 19.11
CA VAL A 229 -10.65 -6.28 19.93
C VAL A 229 -11.55 -5.44 20.82
N ASN A 230 -11.01 -4.44 21.52
CA ASN A 230 -11.77 -3.53 22.39
C ASN A 230 -12.87 -2.79 21.61
N ASP A 231 -12.55 -2.22 20.46
CA ASP A 231 -13.51 -1.52 19.59
C ASP A 231 -14.61 -2.46 19.06
N SER A 232 -14.39 -3.77 19.09
CA SER A 232 -15.33 -4.80 18.67
C SER A 232 -16.25 -5.28 19.79
N ILE A 233 -16.03 -4.86 21.04
CA ILE A 233 -16.87 -5.23 22.18
C ILE A 233 -18.17 -4.42 22.11
N GLU A 234 -19.27 -5.11 21.81
CA GLU A 234 -20.61 -4.52 21.86
C GLU A 234 -21.20 -4.77 23.25
N ILE A 235 -21.50 -3.69 23.97
CA ILE A 235 -22.15 -3.75 25.29
C ILE A 235 -23.65 -3.63 25.09
N ASP A 236 -24.38 -4.73 25.27
CA ASP A 236 -25.85 -4.70 25.32
C ASP A 236 -26.29 -4.36 26.75
N TRP A 237 -26.60 -3.10 27.00
CA TRP A 237 -27.04 -2.58 28.29
C TRP A 237 -28.38 -3.14 28.78
N SER A 238 -29.14 -3.84 27.94
CA SER A 238 -30.41 -4.49 28.33
C SER A 238 -30.22 -5.92 28.82
N ALA A 239 -29.07 -6.54 28.59
CA ALA A 239 -28.82 -7.92 29.01
C ALA A 239 -28.51 -8.01 30.52
N THR A 240 -29.01 -9.06 31.18
CA THR A 240 -28.83 -9.30 32.59
C THR A 240 -27.58 -10.08 32.95
N ASP A 241 -26.97 -10.75 31.96
CA ASP A 241 -25.79 -11.58 32.14
C ASP A 241 -24.61 -11.07 31.31
N TYR A 242 -23.39 -11.44 31.69
CA TYR A 242 -22.20 -11.26 30.89
C TYR A 242 -22.34 -11.96 29.54
N PRO A 243 -22.22 -11.28 28.41
CA PRO A 243 -22.19 -11.99 27.15
C PRO A 243 -20.90 -12.81 27.07
N GLU A 244 -21.05 -14.12 26.84
CA GLU A 244 -19.89 -15.02 26.66
C GLU A 244 -18.89 -14.49 25.63
N SER A 245 -19.40 -13.82 24.59
CA SER A 245 -18.59 -13.16 23.56
C SER A 245 -17.71 -12.00 24.09
N ALA A 246 -18.19 -11.26 25.09
CA ALA A 246 -17.38 -10.20 25.71
C ALA A 246 -16.26 -10.76 26.56
N MET A 247 -16.54 -11.83 27.32
CA MET A 247 -15.54 -12.53 28.13
C MET A 247 -14.43 -13.12 27.21
N GLN A 248 -14.79 -13.76 26.10
CA GLN A 248 -13.83 -14.28 25.15
C GLN A 248 -12.93 -13.16 24.57
N LYS A 249 -13.50 -11.99 24.29
CA LYS A 249 -12.73 -10.83 23.82
C LYS A 249 -11.78 -10.26 24.88
N LEU A 250 -12.19 -10.24 26.13
CA LEU A 250 -11.30 -9.84 27.23
C LEU A 250 -10.14 -10.82 27.41
N ASP A 251 -10.39 -12.13 27.31
CA ASP A 251 -9.34 -13.14 27.34
C ASP A 251 -8.37 -12.98 26.14
N GLU A 252 -8.88 -12.66 24.96
CA GLU A 252 -8.09 -12.36 23.77
C GLU A 252 -7.21 -11.11 23.99
N MET A 253 -7.78 -10.03 24.54
CA MET A 253 -7.02 -8.83 24.91
C MET A 253 -5.91 -9.14 25.92
N ALA A 254 -6.18 -9.97 26.94
CA ALA A 254 -5.19 -10.39 27.91
C ALA A 254 -4.01 -11.15 27.24
N GLY A 255 -4.30 -12.03 26.29
CA GLY A 255 -3.27 -12.73 25.51
C GLY A 255 -2.39 -11.77 24.70
N HIS A 256 -2.98 -10.76 24.08
CA HIS A 256 -2.23 -9.71 23.36
C HIS A 256 -1.42 -8.84 24.31
N LEU A 257 -1.93 -8.56 25.52
CA LEU A 257 -1.19 -7.84 26.56
C LEU A 257 0.06 -8.58 27.01
N ASP A 258 -0.06 -9.87 27.26
CA ASP A 258 1.09 -10.71 27.64
C ASP A 258 2.15 -10.73 26.56
N SER A 259 1.73 -10.83 25.28
CA SER A 259 2.62 -10.77 24.13
C SER A 259 3.30 -9.41 24.02
N ALA A 260 2.55 -8.32 24.12
CA ALA A 260 3.08 -6.96 24.10
C ALA A 260 4.11 -6.73 25.21
N ALA A 261 3.81 -7.17 26.45
CA ALA A 261 4.72 -7.07 27.58
C ALA A 261 6.03 -7.87 27.35
N ALA A 262 5.93 -9.03 26.72
CA ALA A 262 7.10 -9.84 26.38
C ALA A 262 7.98 -9.15 25.32
N TYR A 263 7.38 -8.51 24.33
CA TYR A 263 8.10 -7.77 23.29
C TYR A 263 8.71 -6.46 23.84
N CYS A 264 7.99 -5.71 24.68
CA CYS A 264 8.51 -4.50 25.33
C CYS A 264 9.80 -4.77 26.12
N ARG A 265 9.94 -5.92 26.76
CA ARG A 265 11.18 -6.29 27.48
C ARG A 265 12.39 -6.49 26.56
N LYS A 266 12.16 -6.67 25.27
CA LYS A 266 13.19 -6.89 24.25
C LYS A 266 13.42 -5.66 23.36
N SER A 267 12.50 -4.70 23.39
CA SER A 267 12.63 -3.42 22.70
C SER A 267 13.46 -2.43 23.49
N SER A 268 13.79 -1.29 22.90
CA SER A 268 14.54 -0.20 23.56
C SER A 268 13.65 0.70 24.42
N GLU A 269 12.31 0.54 24.38
CA GLU A 269 11.38 1.37 25.13
C GLU A 269 11.25 0.91 26.57
N ASN A 270 10.85 1.83 27.46
CA ASN A 270 10.64 1.50 28.88
C ASN A 270 9.42 0.57 29.04
N PRO A 271 9.64 -0.72 29.31
CA PRO A 271 8.56 -1.70 29.33
C PRO A 271 7.51 -1.42 30.42
N ASP A 272 7.92 -0.82 31.54
CA ASP A 272 7.03 -0.61 32.69
C ASP A 272 5.91 0.40 32.40
N TYR A 273 6.20 1.44 31.62
CA TYR A 273 5.19 2.45 31.26
C TYR A 273 4.15 1.85 30.32
N LEU A 274 4.59 1.17 29.27
CA LEU A 274 3.69 0.58 28.26
C LEU A 274 2.84 -0.55 28.86
N VAL A 275 3.43 -1.38 29.71
CA VAL A 275 2.69 -2.44 30.41
C VAL A 275 1.60 -1.85 31.32
N ARG A 276 1.88 -0.74 32.01
CA ARG A 276 0.84 -0.05 32.83
C ARG A 276 -0.30 0.48 31.97
N GLU A 277 0.01 1.18 30.86
CA GLU A 277 -1.02 1.70 29.94
C GLU A 277 -1.95 0.59 29.45
N TYR A 278 -1.42 -0.60 29.13
CA TYR A 278 -2.22 -1.73 28.70
C TYR A 278 -3.05 -2.35 29.82
N ILE A 279 -2.50 -2.46 31.04
CA ILE A 279 -3.22 -2.96 32.20
C ILE A 279 -4.37 -2.01 32.54
N GLU A 280 -4.13 -0.69 32.49
CA GLU A 280 -5.17 0.32 32.75
C GLU A 280 -6.32 0.19 31.73
N MET A 281 -6.02 0.09 30.43
CA MET A 281 -7.04 -0.09 29.38
C MET A 281 -7.87 -1.37 29.58
N ALA A 282 -7.22 -2.49 29.88
CA ALA A 282 -7.93 -3.76 30.11
C ALA A 282 -8.78 -3.72 31.41
N SER A 283 -8.30 -3.03 32.44
CA SER A 283 -9.02 -2.82 33.68
C SER A 283 -10.27 -1.97 33.48
N GLU A 284 -10.14 -0.82 32.77
CA GLU A 284 -11.28 0.03 32.44
C GLU A 284 -12.38 -0.72 31.70
N THR A 285 -12.00 -1.56 30.72
CA THR A 285 -12.96 -2.36 29.96
C THR A 285 -13.64 -3.41 30.85
N SER A 286 -12.88 -4.06 31.74
CA SER A 286 -13.43 -5.01 32.71
C SER A 286 -14.38 -4.33 33.67
N ASP A 287 -13.99 -3.18 34.24
CA ASP A 287 -14.80 -2.43 35.20
C ASP A 287 -16.13 -1.97 34.56
N MET A 288 -16.10 -1.52 33.28
CA MET A 288 -17.32 -1.18 32.54
C MET A 288 -18.29 -2.35 32.37
N LEU A 289 -17.78 -3.56 32.22
CA LEU A 289 -18.60 -4.77 32.13
C LEU A 289 -19.15 -5.16 33.51
N ASP A 290 -18.37 -5.01 34.56
CA ASP A 290 -18.79 -5.28 35.94
C ASP A 290 -19.89 -4.31 36.41
N ASP A 291 -19.71 -3.02 36.23
CA ASP A 291 -20.69 -1.96 36.48
C ASP A 291 -22.03 -2.24 35.81
N ARG A 292 -21.99 -2.68 34.54
CA ARG A 292 -23.18 -3.03 33.78
C ARG A 292 -23.96 -4.17 34.40
N VAL A 293 -23.27 -5.24 34.86
CA VAL A 293 -23.91 -6.39 35.51
C VAL A 293 -24.53 -5.95 36.81
N GLU A 294 -23.84 -5.12 37.58
CA GLU A 294 -24.38 -4.58 38.84
C GLU A 294 -25.63 -3.71 38.60
N TRP A 295 -25.64 -2.86 37.57
CA TRP A 295 -26.80 -2.04 37.21
C TRP A 295 -28.01 -2.87 36.82
N CYS A 296 -27.81 -3.90 36.01
CA CYS A 296 -28.87 -4.82 35.59
C CYS A 296 -29.43 -5.61 36.77
N ALA A 297 -28.57 -6.05 37.71
CA ALA A 297 -28.98 -6.79 38.92
C ALA A 297 -29.72 -5.92 39.94
N ALA A 298 -29.45 -4.60 39.94
CA ALA A 298 -30.06 -3.66 40.90
C ALA A 298 -31.41 -3.07 40.46
N ASP A 299 -31.95 -3.44 39.30
CA ASP A 299 -33.15 -2.83 38.67
C ASP A 299 -33.05 -1.30 38.53
N VAL A 300 -31.85 -0.75 38.44
CA VAL A 300 -31.60 0.69 38.30
C VAL A 300 -31.85 1.10 36.85
N PRO A 301 -32.64 2.16 36.60
CA PRO A 301 -32.87 2.63 35.25
C PRO A 301 -31.54 3.06 34.59
N ILE A 302 -31.22 2.47 33.45
CA ILE A 302 -30.04 2.83 32.68
C ILE A 302 -30.08 4.33 32.37
N PRO A 303 -29.02 5.10 32.68
CA PRO A 303 -28.97 6.51 32.31
C PRO A 303 -29.16 6.68 30.81
N GLN A 304 -30.18 7.41 30.39
CA GLN A 304 -30.33 7.77 28.98
C GLN A 304 -29.10 8.66 28.60
N MET A 305 -28.17 8.12 27.83
CA MET A 305 -27.14 8.95 27.19
C MET A 305 -27.87 9.87 26.24
N GLU A 306 -27.91 11.16 26.57
CA GLU A 306 -28.30 12.20 25.61
C GLU A 306 -27.31 12.20 24.43
N ASN A 307 -27.85 11.98 23.23
CA ASN A 307 -27.10 12.01 21.97
C ASN A 307 -26.60 13.41 21.64
#